data_cd3c8df5d69d5ee8d02c91707b6a1e92
#
_entry.id   cd3c8df5d69d5ee8d02c91707b6a1e92
#
_cell.length_a   1.000
_cell.length_b   1.000
_cell.length_c   1.000
_cell.angle_alpha   90.00
_cell.angle_beta   90.00
_cell.angle_gamma   90.00
#
_symmetry.space_group_name_H-M   'P 1'
#
loop_
_entity.id
_entity.type
_entity.pdbx_description
1 polymer ?
#
loop_
_entity_poly.entity_id
_entity_poly.type
_entity_poly.pdbx_seq_one_letter_code
_entity_poly.pdbx_strand_id
1 'polypeptide(L)'
;MSGLDCDSCESKLHLAYGEKILTLSSGEKIAVEHTPFLVCDVCQKIYISPLAKELLDELKKLVESAEQEEEKNTIEVNQEQGDTSSESIKQWYDFNKIKREICCDKYIAEKVKFIYDKDDYYFIPGLIRPWKIGFLTPFFFNIEVLLKYIHHPLYGLDIGADTFGYIYKGDEHYLSFGINENNKVIMWLGDIVELNVEEQFYLRSENITSDHCIGSEFYEAQIENVWAKASAERRLLKKRLEFNEKVREYYNIAVAQLDTETLTVAKNIRKLLINTNDAFKDLIIPLNELFVEAINNKAISKNLKEKYPELREELKNKKGIKLLQLWLEKNTDKIDVNKEIAPLFVLYDLRLVSAHLYSEDSREELLASCCTRLGLEESEQNYITIANTLIKKLDEMYDMFIKHLCWKNAEEEDENEK
;
A
#
# COMPACT_ATOMS: atom_id res chain seq x y z
N MET A 1 -14.78 15.03 9.82
CA MET A 1 -15.99 14.19 9.96
C MET A 1 -17.06 14.77 9.07
N SER A 2 -17.43 14.07 7.99
CA SER A 2 -18.63 14.40 7.24
C SER A 2 -19.81 14.05 8.15
N GLY A 3 -20.54 15.06 8.65
CA GLY A 3 -21.71 14.84 9.49
C GLY A 3 -22.76 14.09 8.69
N LEU A 4 -23.30 13.03 9.26
CA LEU A 4 -24.48 12.36 8.74
C LEU A 4 -25.67 13.31 8.88
N ASP A 5 -26.47 13.46 7.82
CA ASP A 5 -27.64 14.32 7.80
C ASP A 5 -28.91 13.51 8.02
N CYS A 6 -29.91 14.14 8.64
CA CYS A 6 -31.22 13.53 8.90
C CYS A 6 -32.01 13.42 7.58
N ASP A 7 -32.53 12.22 7.29
CA ASP A 7 -33.34 11.95 6.10
C ASP A 7 -34.70 12.68 6.05
N SER A 8 -35.11 13.25 7.18
CA SER A 8 -36.42 13.89 7.33
C SER A 8 -36.37 15.42 7.32
N CYS A 9 -35.23 16.04 7.68
CA CYS A 9 -35.12 17.50 7.77
C CYS A 9 -33.74 18.04 7.37
N GLU A 10 -32.85 17.20 6.84
CA GLU A 10 -31.52 17.52 6.35
C GLU A 10 -30.57 18.16 7.41
N SER A 11 -31.00 18.19 8.68
CA SER A 11 -30.18 18.69 9.79
C SER A 11 -29.17 17.64 10.23
N LYS A 12 -28.06 18.08 10.81
CA LYS A 12 -26.99 17.18 11.25
C LYS A 12 -27.44 16.27 12.40
N LEU A 13 -26.94 15.04 12.37
CA LEU A 13 -27.14 14.07 13.43
C LEU A 13 -25.96 14.12 14.41
N HIS A 14 -26.24 13.92 15.70
CA HIS A 14 -25.21 13.77 16.74
C HIS A 14 -25.32 12.39 17.41
N LEU A 15 -24.21 11.91 17.96
CA LEU A 15 -24.15 10.64 18.69
C LEU A 15 -24.68 10.83 20.11
N ALA A 16 -25.62 9.99 20.49
CA ALA A 16 -26.16 9.90 21.86
C ALA A 16 -26.14 8.44 22.34
N TYR A 17 -26.17 8.22 23.61
CA TYR A 17 -26.24 6.90 24.23
C TYR A 17 -27.50 6.78 25.09
N GLY A 18 -28.16 5.64 25.03
CA GLY A 18 -29.40 5.42 25.75
C GLY A 18 -29.71 3.94 25.93
N GLU A 19 -30.92 3.70 26.39
CA GLU A 19 -31.44 2.36 26.59
C GLU A 19 -32.21 1.88 25.36
N LYS A 20 -32.01 0.60 25.00
CA LYS A 20 -32.80 -0.10 23.99
C LYS A 20 -33.47 -1.33 24.58
N ILE A 21 -34.80 -1.38 24.53
CA ILE A 21 -35.56 -2.55 24.93
C ILE A 21 -35.72 -3.48 23.72
N LEU A 22 -35.38 -4.75 23.90
CA LEU A 22 -35.59 -5.84 22.95
C LEU A 22 -36.66 -6.78 23.50
N THR A 23 -37.57 -7.19 22.62
CA THR A 23 -38.59 -8.19 22.95
C THR A 23 -38.17 -9.54 22.39
N LEU A 24 -38.06 -10.55 23.25
CA LEU A 24 -37.72 -11.92 22.86
C LEU A 24 -38.94 -12.63 22.24
N SER A 25 -38.69 -13.78 21.63
CA SER A 25 -39.75 -14.61 21.02
C SER A 25 -40.71 -15.16 22.05
N SER A 26 -40.29 -15.33 23.31
CA SER A 26 -41.13 -15.66 24.47
C SER A 26 -42.11 -14.54 24.89
N GLY A 27 -41.92 -13.32 24.37
CA GLY A 27 -42.64 -12.12 24.80
C GLY A 27 -41.99 -11.38 25.96
N GLU A 28 -40.96 -11.93 26.57
CA GLU A 28 -40.19 -11.28 27.64
C GLU A 28 -39.35 -10.12 27.08
N LYS A 29 -38.98 -9.18 27.91
CA LYS A 29 -38.22 -8.00 27.54
C LYS A 29 -36.86 -7.97 28.22
N ILE A 30 -35.83 -7.62 27.46
CA ILE A 30 -34.49 -7.33 27.97
C ILE A 30 -34.13 -5.89 27.64
N ALA A 31 -33.36 -5.22 28.47
CA ALA A 31 -32.90 -3.86 28.27
C ALA A 31 -31.39 -3.84 28.01
N VAL A 32 -30.96 -3.03 27.05
CA VAL A 32 -29.56 -2.84 26.70
C VAL A 32 -29.20 -1.37 26.92
N GLU A 33 -28.43 -1.10 27.95
CA GLU A 33 -27.92 0.22 28.29
C GLU A 33 -26.77 0.62 27.43
N HIS A 34 -26.47 1.91 27.37
CA HIS A 34 -25.35 2.51 26.58
C HIS A 34 -25.38 2.18 25.07
N THR A 35 -26.56 1.86 24.55
CA THR A 35 -26.74 1.65 23.11
C THR A 35 -26.48 2.96 22.35
N PRO A 36 -25.62 2.99 21.34
CA PRO A 36 -25.36 4.19 20.56
C PRO A 36 -26.50 4.48 19.58
N PHE A 37 -26.95 5.73 19.56
CA PHE A 37 -27.95 6.27 18.64
C PHE A 37 -27.41 7.50 17.93
N LEU A 38 -27.87 7.75 16.72
CA LEU A 38 -27.77 9.05 16.09
C LEU A 38 -29.09 9.78 16.24
N VAL A 39 -29.06 10.97 16.75
CA VAL A 39 -30.26 11.77 17.08
C VAL A 39 -30.22 13.07 16.30
N CYS A 40 -31.35 13.46 15.72
CA CYS A 40 -31.53 14.74 15.08
C CYS A 40 -31.99 15.80 16.08
N ASP A 41 -31.27 16.90 16.22
CA ASP A 41 -31.59 17.99 17.15
C ASP A 41 -32.91 18.70 16.78
N VAL A 42 -33.29 18.70 15.50
CA VAL A 42 -34.43 19.46 15.00
C VAL A 42 -35.73 18.64 15.07
N CYS A 43 -35.74 17.43 14.49
CA CYS A 43 -36.97 16.62 14.45
C CYS A 43 -36.97 15.48 15.47
N GLN A 44 -35.94 15.35 16.31
CA GLN A 44 -35.78 14.34 17.37
C GLN A 44 -35.84 12.89 16.86
N LYS A 45 -35.69 12.67 15.55
CA LYS A 45 -35.66 11.32 14.97
C LYS A 45 -34.39 10.59 15.40
N ILE A 46 -34.56 9.33 15.82
CA ILE A 46 -33.49 8.48 16.34
C ILE A 46 -33.19 7.40 15.32
N TYR A 47 -31.89 7.21 15.06
CA TYR A 47 -31.38 6.18 14.16
C TYR A 47 -30.44 5.26 14.92
N ILE A 48 -30.50 3.97 14.63
CA ILE A 48 -29.58 2.96 15.11
C ILE A 48 -28.65 2.60 13.96
N SER A 49 -27.33 2.60 14.18
CA SER A 49 -26.38 2.19 13.15
C SER A 49 -26.61 0.72 12.75
N PRO A 50 -26.30 0.34 11.49
CA PRO A 50 -26.41 -1.05 11.04
C PRO A 50 -25.66 -2.02 11.93
N LEU A 51 -24.43 -1.65 12.36
CA LEU A 51 -23.62 -2.45 13.26
C LEU A 51 -24.27 -2.62 14.64
N ALA A 52 -24.79 -1.53 15.24
CA ALA A 52 -25.47 -1.62 16.53
C ALA A 52 -26.72 -2.49 16.44
N LYS A 53 -27.46 -2.41 15.33
CA LYS A 53 -28.62 -3.26 15.08
C LYS A 53 -28.23 -4.74 14.98
N GLU A 54 -27.19 -5.05 14.21
CA GLU A 54 -26.68 -6.42 14.07
C GLU A 54 -26.29 -7.02 15.42
N LEU A 55 -25.56 -6.27 16.25
CA LEU A 55 -25.16 -6.72 17.59
C LEU A 55 -26.35 -6.95 18.53
N LEU A 56 -27.35 -6.11 18.45
CA LEU A 56 -28.58 -6.29 19.23
C LEU A 56 -29.39 -7.51 18.77
N ASP A 57 -29.42 -7.77 17.47
CA ASP A 57 -30.08 -8.94 16.88
C ASP A 57 -29.31 -10.24 17.22
N GLU A 58 -27.99 -10.21 17.28
CA GLU A 58 -27.17 -11.35 17.72
C GLU A 58 -27.33 -11.61 19.21
N LEU A 59 -27.32 -10.57 20.07
CA LEU A 59 -27.63 -10.73 21.50
C LEU A 59 -28.99 -11.41 21.70
N LYS A 60 -29.99 -10.93 20.96
CA LYS A 60 -31.34 -11.52 21.06
C LYS A 60 -31.30 -13.02 20.74
N LYS A 61 -30.63 -13.45 19.69
CA LYS A 61 -30.46 -14.87 19.31
C LYS A 61 -29.74 -15.67 20.39
N LEU A 62 -28.68 -15.13 20.98
CA LEU A 62 -27.92 -15.79 22.04
C LEU A 62 -28.78 -16.01 23.29
N VAL A 63 -29.54 -15.00 23.70
CA VAL A 63 -30.45 -15.12 24.88
C VAL A 63 -31.55 -16.14 24.60
N GLU A 64 -32.19 -16.10 23.42
CA GLU A 64 -33.20 -17.06 23.01
C GLU A 64 -32.69 -18.52 22.94
N SER A 65 -31.43 -18.68 22.50
CA SER A 65 -30.77 -20.01 22.43
C SER A 65 -30.47 -20.53 23.85
N ALA A 66 -29.99 -19.70 24.74
CA ALA A 66 -29.74 -20.07 26.15
C ALA A 66 -31.03 -20.48 26.88
N GLU A 67 -32.13 -19.77 26.64
CA GLU A 67 -33.45 -20.12 27.20
C GLU A 67 -33.91 -21.51 26.73
N GLN A 68 -33.72 -21.84 25.46
CA GLN A 68 -34.08 -23.15 24.92
C GLN A 68 -33.22 -24.31 25.47
N GLU A 69 -31.95 -24.05 25.84
CA GLU A 69 -31.09 -25.03 26.51
C GLU A 69 -31.46 -25.23 27.98
N GLU A 70 -31.83 -24.16 28.68
CA GLU A 70 -32.33 -24.25 30.06
C GLU A 70 -33.66 -24.99 30.14
N GLU A 71 -34.62 -24.75 29.24
CA GLU A 71 -35.88 -25.48 29.17
C GLU A 71 -35.68 -26.97 28.89
N LYS A 72 -34.66 -27.39 28.14
CA LYS A 72 -34.32 -28.79 27.90
C LYS A 72 -33.69 -29.49 29.09
N ASN A 73 -33.09 -28.75 30.01
CA ASN A 73 -32.41 -29.29 31.20
C ASN A 73 -33.26 -29.22 32.48
N THR A 74 -34.44 -28.62 32.43
CA THR A 74 -35.33 -28.51 33.61
C THR A 74 -36.35 -29.64 33.60
N ILE A 75 -36.01 -30.75 34.22
CA ILE A 75 -36.98 -31.76 34.66
C ILE A 75 -37.56 -31.27 35.99
N GLU A 76 -38.86 -30.96 36.00
CA GLU A 76 -39.80 -30.82 37.11
C GLU A 76 -39.32 -30.21 38.41
N VAL A 77 -39.66 -28.94 38.67
CA VAL A 77 -40.03 -28.44 40.01
C VAL A 77 -41.17 -27.43 39.88
N ASN A 78 -42.15 -27.64 40.73
CA ASN A 78 -43.48 -27.05 40.81
C ASN A 78 -43.57 -25.52 40.79
N GLN A 79 -44.62 -25.06 40.13
CA GLN A 79 -45.15 -23.70 40.10
C GLN A 79 -45.57 -23.19 41.44
N GLU A 80 -45.17 -21.99 41.84
CA GLU A 80 -45.94 -21.08 42.63
C GLU A 80 -46.28 -19.83 41.85
N GLN A 81 -47.54 -19.57 41.68
CA GLN A 81 -48.13 -18.43 41.01
C GLN A 81 -47.96 -17.17 41.88
N GLY A 82 -47.24 -16.20 41.35
CA GLY A 82 -47.21 -14.83 41.86
C GLY A 82 -47.77 -13.88 40.81
N ASP A 83 -48.79 -13.15 41.22
CA ASP A 83 -49.61 -12.22 40.45
C ASP A 83 -48.80 -11.02 39.93
N THR A 84 -49.11 -10.58 38.72
CA THR A 84 -48.30 -9.61 38.03
C THR A 84 -49.02 -8.59 37.23
N SER A 85 -48.69 -7.38 37.37
CA SER A 85 -48.90 -6.33 36.42
C SER A 85 -47.82 -5.26 36.57
N SER A 86 -46.74 -5.45 35.92
CA SER A 86 -45.84 -4.39 35.39
C SER A 86 -44.95 -5.04 34.33
N GLU A 87 -44.73 -4.37 33.21
CA GLU A 87 -43.80 -4.81 32.18
C GLU A 87 -42.39 -4.91 32.79
N SER A 88 -42.08 -6.02 33.45
CA SER A 88 -40.79 -6.23 34.10
C SER A 88 -39.74 -6.59 33.07
N ILE A 89 -38.67 -5.84 33.04
CA ILE A 89 -37.48 -6.17 32.28
C ILE A 89 -36.81 -7.36 32.96
N LYS A 90 -36.67 -8.49 32.23
CA LYS A 90 -36.09 -9.73 32.76
C LYS A 90 -34.62 -9.59 33.10
N GLN A 91 -33.86 -8.90 32.23
CA GLN A 91 -32.42 -8.77 32.38
C GLN A 91 -31.90 -7.48 31.74
N TRP A 92 -30.83 -6.94 32.33
CA TRP A 92 -30.13 -5.76 31.88
C TRP A 92 -28.77 -6.15 31.31
N TYR A 93 -28.43 -5.58 30.13
CA TYR A 93 -27.16 -5.78 29.46
C TYR A 93 -26.51 -4.42 29.20
N ASP A 94 -25.17 -4.37 29.26
CA ASP A 94 -24.40 -3.21 28.82
C ASP A 94 -23.94 -3.41 27.37
N PHE A 95 -24.33 -2.49 26.49
CA PHE A 95 -24.00 -2.59 25.06
C PHE A 95 -22.48 -2.74 24.80
N ASN A 96 -21.64 -2.05 25.58
CA ASN A 96 -20.20 -2.14 25.42
C ASN A 96 -19.66 -3.51 25.84
N LYS A 97 -20.31 -4.15 26.86
CA LYS A 97 -19.93 -5.50 27.28
C LYS A 97 -20.31 -6.53 26.22
N ILE A 98 -21.53 -6.45 25.68
CA ILE A 98 -22.02 -7.30 24.59
C ILE A 98 -21.13 -7.19 23.39
N LYS A 99 -20.84 -5.96 22.99
CA LYS A 99 -19.97 -5.67 21.86
C LYS A 99 -18.58 -6.29 22.04
N ARG A 100 -18.00 -6.28 23.26
CA ARG A 100 -16.74 -6.97 23.56
C ARG A 100 -16.83 -8.48 23.37
N GLU A 101 -17.91 -9.08 23.85
CA GLU A 101 -18.11 -10.53 23.82
C GLU A 101 -18.39 -11.02 22.39
N ILE A 102 -19.37 -10.44 21.71
CA ILE A 102 -19.79 -10.87 20.36
C ILE A 102 -18.72 -10.53 19.29
N CYS A 103 -18.13 -9.33 19.34
CA CYS A 103 -17.10 -8.98 18.36
C CYS A 103 -15.78 -9.74 18.59
N CYS A 104 -15.43 -10.10 19.84
CA CYS A 104 -14.25 -10.90 20.08
C CYS A 104 -14.37 -12.30 19.46
N ASP A 105 -15.55 -12.90 19.53
CA ASP A 105 -15.76 -14.24 18.97
C ASP A 105 -15.77 -14.23 17.44
N LYS A 106 -16.30 -13.18 16.82
CA LYS A 106 -16.34 -13.04 15.34
C LYS A 106 -14.96 -12.97 14.69
N TYR A 107 -13.97 -12.41 15.37
CA TYR A 107 -12.61 -12.20 14.82
C TYR A 107 -11.56 -13.16 15.39
N ILE A 108 -11.96 -14.20 16.11
CA ILE A 108 -11.05 -15.28 16.50
C ILE A 108 -10.92 -16.26 15.33
N ALA A 109 -9.69 -16.44 14.83
CA ALA A 109 -9.39 -17.53 13.92
C ALA A 109 -9.45 -18.86 14.68
N GLU A 110 -10.60 -19.51 14.71
CA GLU A 110 -10.88 -20.69 15.54
C GLU A 110 -9.88 -21.83 15.32
N LYS A 111 -9.43 -22.03 14.07
CA LYS A 111 -8.56 -23.15 13.67
C LYS A 111 -7.07 -22.81 13.66
N VAL A 112 -6.72 -21.55 13.52
CA VAL A 112 -5.32 -21.13 13.39
C VAL A 112 -4.98 -20.11 14.49
N LYS A 113 -4.12 -20.52 15.42
CA LYS A 113 -3.69 -19.65 16.53
C LYS A 113 -2.52 -18.78 16.11
N PHE A 114 -2.79 -17.51 15.82
CA PHE A 114 -1.78 -16.51 15.56
C PHE A 114 -1.15 -15.94 16.84
N ILE A 115 0.08 -15.46 16.71
CA ILE A 115 0.75 -14.66 17.74
C ILE A 115 0.39 -13.19 17.49
N TYR A 116 -0.08 -12.50 18.51
CA TYR A 116 -0.38 -11.06 18.45
C TYR A 116 -0.26 -10.44 19.84
N ASP A 117 -0.16 -9.13 19.92
CA ASP A 117 -0.22 -8.39 21.16
C ASP A 117 -1.56 -7.66 21.28
N LYS A 118 -2.18 -7.76 22.45
CA LYS A 118 -3.48 -7.09 22.74
C LYS A 118 -3.33 -5.58 22.82
N ASP A 119 -2.17 -5.12 23.26
CA ASP A 119 -1.89 -3.70 23.44
C ASP A 119 -1.81 -2.97 22.10
N ASP A 120 -1.33 -3.61 21.03
CA ASP A 120 -1.31 -3.03 19.69
C ASP A 120 -2.69 -2.60 19.22
N TYR A 121 -3.71 -3.42 19.46
CA TYR A 121 -5.08 -3.07 19.12
C TYR A 121 -5.62 -1.96 20.01
N TYR A 122 -5.33 -2.01 21.30
CA TYR A 122 -5.82 -1.06 22.30
C TYR A 122 -5.27 0.35 22.05
N PHE A 123 -4.00 0.46 21.68
CA PHE A 123 -3.29 1.73 21.51
C PHE A 123 -3.28 2.28 20.09
N ILE A 124 -4.01 1.71 19.11
CA ILE A 124 -4.14 2.37 17.80
C ILE A 124 -4.73 3.77 18.01
N PRO A 125 -4.01 4.84 17.61
CA PRO A 125 -4.44 6.22 17.84
C PRO A 125 -5.81 6.52 17.22
N GLY A 126 -6.56 7.41 17.85
CA GLY A 126 -7.84 7.92 17.32
C GLY A 126 -9.04 6.98 17.47
N LEU A 127 -8.87 5.77 18.00
CA LEU A 127 -9.97 4.82 18.15
C LEU A 127 -10.21 4.50 19.63
N ILE A 128 -11.34 4.94 20.18
CA ILE A 128 -11.80 4.49 21.50
C ILE A 128 -12.36 3.07 21.34
N ARG A 129 -11.69 2.07 21.95
CA ARG A 129 -12.03 0.67 21.79
C ARG A 129 -12.35 0.00 23.10
N PRO A 130 -13.57 -0.54 23.23
CA PRO A 130 -13.96 -1.25 24.43
C PRO A 130 -13.60 -2.74 24.43
N TRP A 131 -13.05 -3.29 23.32
CA TRP A 131 -12.75 -4.71 23.17
C TRP A 131 -11.28 -5.05 23.18
N LYS A 132 -10.96 -6.29 23.52
CA LYS A 132 -9.60 -6.82 23.64
C LYS A 132 -9.01 -7.21 22.28
N ILE A 133 -9.85 -7.51 21.31
CA ILE A 133 -9.50 -7.94 19.96
C ILE A 133 -10.60 -7.48 19.00
N GLY A 134 -10.26 -7.11 17.78
CA GLY A 134 -11.22 -6.66 16.77
C GLY A 134 -10.63 -6.68 15.38
N PHE A 135 -11.40 -6.24 14.38
CA PHE A 135 -10.98 -6.21 12.97
C PHE A 135 -9.58 -5.65 12.77
N LEU A 136 -9.29 -4.52 13.40
CA LEU A 136 -8.01 -3.81 13.26
C LEU A 136 -6.92 -4.29 14.23
N THR A 137 -7.02 -5.51 14.77
CA THR A 137 -5.93 -6.11 15.52
C THR A 137 -4.79 -6.40 14.54
N PRO A 138 -3.59 -5.78 14.71
CA PRO A 138 -2.49 -5.98 13.79
C PRO A 138 -1.79 -7.30 14.06
N PHE A 139 -1.57 -8.05 12.99
CA PHE A 139 -0.74 -9.24 13.01
C PHE A 139 0.55 -8.94 12.24
N PHE A 140 1.68 -9.37 12.81
CA PHE A 140 3.00 -9.14 12.28
C PHE A 140 3.59 -10.40 11.65
N PHE A 141 4.25 -10.24 10.52
CA PHE A 141 4.82 -11.32 9.74
C PHE A 141 6.24 -10.98 9.29
N ASN A 142 7.05 -12.01 9.07
CA ASN A 142 8.29 -11.85 8.32
C ASN A 142 7.98 -11.33 6.92
N ILE A 143 8.91 -10.57 6.34
CA ILE A 143 8.75 -10.00 4.98
C ILE A 143 8.62 -11.12 3.93
N GLU A 144 9.15 -12.29 4.19
CA GLU A 144 9.09 -13.49 3.37
C GLU A 144 7.67 -14.00 3.12
N VAL A 145 6.71 -13.61 3.97
CA VAL A 145 5.27 -13.89 3.74
C VAL A 145 4.80 -13.41 2.37
N LEU A 146 5.41 -12.36 1.83
CA LEU A 146 5.06 -11.80 0.53
C LEU A 146 5.62 -12.61 -0.66
N LEU A 147 6.59 -13.50 -0.46
CA LEU A 147 7.22 -14.29 -1.54
C LEU A 147 6.22 -15.16 -2.29
N LYS A 148 5.30 -15.81 -1.57
CA LYS A 148 4.23 -16.57 -2.20
C LYS A 148 3.46 -15.73 -3.22
N TYR A 149 3.08 -14.53 -2.84
CA TYR A 149 2.25 -13.64 -3.66
C TYR A 149 3.01 -13.00 -4.81
N ILE A 150 4.35 -12.90 -4.71
CA ILE A 150 5.21 -12.43 -5.79
C ILE A 150 5.38 -13.49 -6.87
N HIS A 151 5.57 -14.75 -6.47
CA HIS A 151 6.00 -15.82 -7.39
C HIS A 151 4.87 -16.74 -7.85
N HIS A 152 3.75 -16.78 -7.14
CA HIS A 152 2.66 -17.68 -7.48
C HIS A 152 1.76 -17.09 -8.58
N PRO A 153 1.50 -17.81 -9.70
CA PRO A 153 0.84 -17.25 -10.88
C PRO A 153 -0.62 -16.79 -10.67
N LEU A 154 -1.29 -17.26 -9.60
CA LEU A 154 -2.65 -16.84 -9.28
C LEU A 154 -2.74 -15.55 -8.49
N TYR A 155 -1.62 -15.05 -7.99
CA TYR A 155 -1.58 -13.83 -7.19
C TYR A 155 -0.81 -12.71 -7.88
N GLY A 156 -1.17 -11.48 -7.57
CA GLY A 156 -0.42 -10.28 -7.89
C GLY A 156 -0.11 -9.49 -6.62
N LEU A 157 1.09 -8.96 -6.54
CA LEU A 157 1.50 -8.05 -5.47
C LEU A 157 1.70 -6.67 -6.06
N ASP A 158 1.06 -5.67 -5.48
CA ASP A 158 1.21 -4.27 -5.83
C ASP A 158 1.59 -3.43 -4.60
N ILE A 159 2.75 -2.79 -4.65
CA ILE A 159 3.21 -1.85 -3.63
C ILE A 159 2.92 -0.45 -4.15
N GLY A 160 1.74 0.05 -3.79
CA GLY A 160 1.24 1.33 -4.28
C GLY A 160 1.91 2.54 -3.65
N ALA A 161 2.34 2.40 -2.39
CA ALA A 161 3.01 3.41 -1.59
C ALA A 161 4.32 2.86 -1.00
N ASP A 162 5.12 3.69 -0.33
CA ASP A 162 6.41 3.24 0.20
C ASP A 162 6.27 2.14 1.28
N THR A 163 5.19 2.18 2.07
CA THR A 163 4.93 1.26 3.19
C THR A 163 3.56 0.59 3.13
N PHE A 164 2.83 0.70 2.02
CA PHE A 164 1.49 0.15 1.86
C PHE A 164 1.31 -0.55 0.52
N GLY A 165 0.78 -1.77 0.55
CA GLY A 165 0.56 -2.58 -0.63
C GLY A 165 -0.71 -3.42 -0.57
N TYR A 166 -1.00 -4.05 -1.70
CA TYR A 166 -2.16 -4.92 -1.93
C TYR A 166 -1.74 -6.23 -2.53
N ILE A 167 -2.41 -7.30 -2.12
CA ILE A 167 -2.36 -8.61 -2.75
C ILE A 167 -3.66 -8.78 -3.52
N TYR A 168 -3.55 -9.22 -4.76
CA TYR A 168 -4.66 -9.57 -5.64
C TYR A 168 -4.69 -11.06 -5.90
N LYS A 169 -5.88 -11.61 -6.12
CA LYS A 169 -6.08 -12.96 -6.60
C LYS A 169 -6.87 -12.90 -7.92
N GLY A 170 -6.18 -13.10 -9.03
CA GLY A 170 -6.70 -12.67 -10.33
C GLY A 170 -6.81 -11.15 -10.37
N ASP A 171 -8.00 -10.62 -10.71
CA ASP A 171 -8.29 -9.17 -10.73
C ASP A 171 -8.96 -8.66 -9.44
N GLU A 172 -9.19 -9.55 -8.46
CA GLU A 172 -9.88 -9.19 -7.22
C GLU A 172 -8.88 -8.82 -6.12
N HIS A 173 -9.23 -7.80 -5.34
CA HIS A 173 -8.51 -7.46 -4.11
C HIS A 173 -8.62 -8.64 -3.13
N TYR A 174 -7.49 -9.07 -2.57
CA TYR A 174 -7.41 -10.21 -1.68
C TYR A 174 -7.02 -9.84 -0.26
N LEU A 175 -5.93 -9.07 -0.10
CA LEU A 175 -5.45 -8.57 1.19
C LEU A 175 -4.78 -7.22 1.03
N SER A 176 -4.92 -6.38 2.05
CA SER A 176 -4.10 -5.19 2.24
C SER A 176 -2.99 -5.47 3.26
N PHE A 177 -1.84 -4.85 3.08
CA PHE A 177 -0.74 -4.98 4.04
C PHE A 177 0.07 -3.69 4.16
N GLY A 178 0.67 -3.51 5.34
CA GLY A 178 1.70 -2.50 5.59
C GLY A 178 3.08 -3.14 5.71
N ILE A 179 4.13 -2.33 5.53
CA ILE A 179 5.52 -2.70 5.84
C ILE A 179 6.04 -1.64 6.79
N ASN A 180 6.45 -2.03 7.99
CA ASN A 180 6.98 -1.09 8.97
C ASN A 180 8.48 -0.79 8.76
N GLU A 181 9.01 0.15 9.55
CA GLU A 181 10.41 0.55 9.49
C GLU A 181 11.40 -0.59 9.83
N ASN A 182 10.93 -1.61 10.55
CA ASN A 182 11.69 -2.81 10.89
C ASN A 182 11.55 -3.92 9.84
N ASN A 183 11.02 -3.60 8.67
CA ASN A 183 10.81 -4.52 7.55
C ASN A 183 9.89 -5.71 7.90
N LYS A 184 8.92 -5.50 8.80
CA LYS A 184 7.86 -6.48 9.11
C LYS A 184 6.59 -6.15 8.34
N VAL A 185 5.89 -7.19 7.91
CA VAL A 185 4.59 -7.05 7.24
C VAL A 185 3.49 -7.04 8.29
N ILE A 186 2.53 -6.13 8.13
CA ILE A 186 1.38 -5.96 9.01
C ILE A 186 0.11 -6.20 8.22
N MET A 187 -0.79 -7.03 8.75
CA MET A 187 -2.12 -7.28 8.21
C MET A 187 -3.15 -7.23 9.33
N TRP A 188 -4.37 -6.86 9.00
CA TRP A 188 -5.47 -6.81 9.99
C TRP A 188 -6.09 -8.18 10.21
N LEU A 189 -6.39 -8.51 11.46
CA LEU A 189 -7.08 -9.74 11.82
C LEU A 189 -8.39 -9.90 11.04
N GLY A 190 -9.16 -8.82 10.87
CA GLY A 190 -10.43 -8.86 10.15
C GLY A 190 -10.32 -9.36 8.71
N ASP A 191 -9.26 -8.99 8.01
CA ASP A 191 -9.00 -9.47 6.65
C ASP A 191 -8.54 -10.93 6.67
N ILE A 192 -7.75 -11.33 7.66
CA ILE A 192 -7.19 -12.68 7.77
C ILE A 192 -8.26 -13.73 8.07
N VAL A 193 -9.24 -13.43 8.92
CA VAL A 193 -10.29 -14.40 9.30
C VAL A 193 -11.24 -14.73 8.14
N GLU A 194 -11.34 -13.85 7.15
CA GLU A 194 -12.13 -14.07 5.93
C GLU A 194 -11.44 -15.03 4.94
N LEU A 195 -10.14 -15.31 5.12
CA LEU A 195 -9.39 -16.19 4.26
C LEU A 195 -9.74 -17.67 4.55
N ASN A 196 -9.55 -18.53 3.56
CA ASN A 196 -9.65 -19.96 3.79
C ASN A 196 -8.57 -20.46 4.76
N VAL A 197 -8.83 -21.60 5.39
CA VAL A 197 -7.98 -22.14 6.46
C VAL A 197 -6.56 -22.45 5.99
N GLU A 198 -6.38 -22.89 4.74
CA GLU A 198 -5.06 -23.18 4.16
C GLU A 198 -4.22 -21.92 4.04
N GLU A 199 -4.83 -20.80 3.64
CA GLU A 199 -4.17 -19.51 3.56
C GLU A 199 -3.81 -19.00 4.96
N GLN A 200 -4.70 -19.16 5.93
CA GLN A 200 -4.40 -18.80 7.31
C GLN A 200 -3.22 -19.61 7.88
N PHE A 201 -3.09 -20.90 7.56
CA PHE A 201 -1.92 -21.71 7.94
C PHE A 201 -0.64 -21.23 7.27
N TYR A 202 -0.71 -20.84 6.01
CA TYR A 202 0.45 -20.24 5.34
C TYR A 202 0.88 -18.95 6.06
N LEU A 203 -0.04 -18.03 6.30
CA LEU A 203 0.25 -16.79 7.02
C LEU A 203 0.79 -17.08 8.43
N ARG A 204 0.26 -18.10 9.10
CA ARG A 204 0.73 -18.50 10.43
C ARG A 204 2.19 -18.97 10.44
N SER A 205 2.68 -19.55 9.37
CA SER A 205 4.09 -19.99 9.28
C SER A 205 5.09 -18.83 9.34
N GLU A 206 4.69 -17.65 8.85
CA GLU A 206 5.50 -16.43 8.86
C GLU A 206 5.09 -15.42 9.95
N ASN A 207 4.13 -15.77 10.80
CA ASN A 207 3.65 -14.91 11.86
C ASN A 207 4.66 -14.81 13.02
N ILE A 208 5.00 -13.61 13.38
CA ILE A 208 5.99 -13.25 14.40
C ILE A 208 5.39 -12.39 15.50
N THR A 209 6.14 -12.20 16.57
CA THR A 209 5.78 -11.28 17.64
C THR A 209 5.77 -9.84 17.15
N SER A 210 4.84 -9.05 17.70
CA SER A 210 4.78 -7.61 17.47
C SER A 210 6.06 -6.89 17.92
N ASP A 211 6.39 -5.82 17.21
CA ASP A 211 7.37 -4.81 17.63
C ASP A 211 6.70 -3.47 17.96
N HIS A 212 5.38 -3.46 18.03
CA HIS A 212 4.53 -2.29 18.30
C HIS A 212 4.65 -1.15 17.27
N CYS A 213 5.28 -1.40 16.11
CA CYS A 213 5.44 -0.43 15.04
C CYS A 213 4.48 -0.72 13.89
N ILE A 214 3.38 0.03 13.80
CA ILE A 214 2.43 -0.05 12.68
C ILE A 214 2.91 0.87 11.58
N GLY A 215 3.07 0.36 10.35
CA GLY A 215 3.51 1.16 9.20
C GLY A 215 2.61 2.38 8.98
N SER A 216 3.20 3.58 8.92
CA SER A 216 2.47 4.84 8.93
C SER A 216 1.48 5.00 7.77
N GLU A 217 1.90 4.75 6.52
CA GLU A 217 1.01 4.91 5.35
C GLU A 217 -0.13 3.89 5.33
N PHE A 218 0.10 2.68 5.83
CA PHE A 218 -0.94 1.67 5.97
C PHE A 218 -1.98 2.12 7.01
N TYR A 219 -1.54 2.60 8.17
CA TYR A 219 -2.40 3.17 9.19
C TYR A 219 -3.14 4.41 8.68
N GLU A 220 -2.41 5.38 8.11
CA GLU A 220 -2.97 6.63 7.61
C GLU A 220 -4.04 6.39 6.53
N ALA A 221 -3.77 5.50 5.57
CA ALA A 221 -4.70 5.21 4.49
C ALA A 221 -5.94 4.45 4.96
N GLN A 222 -5.79 3.49 5.86
CA GLN A 222 -6.87 2.60 6.30
C GLN A 222 -7.72 3.22 7.43
N ILE A 223 -7.14 4.02 8.30
CA ILE A 223 -7.78 4.53 9.51
C ILE A 223 -8.12 6.02 9.38
N GLU A 224 -7.17 6.83 8.89
CA GLU A 224 -7.34 8.28 8.82
C GLU A 224 -7.83 8.77 7.45
N ASN A 225 -7.99 7.88 6.46
CA ASN A 225 -8.36 8.19 5.08
C ASN A 225 -7.44 9.22 4.42
N VAL A 226 -6.16 9.21 4.78
CA VAL A 226 -5.13 10.03 4.15
C VAL A 226 -4.57 9.29 2.94
N TRP A 227 -4.55 9.95 1.78
CA TRP A 227 -4.00 9.34 0.57
C TRP A 227 -2.49 9.11 0.71
N ALA A 228 -2.08 7.85 0.59
CA ALA A 228 -0.67 7.49 0.55
C ALA A 228 0.01 8.05 -0.71
N LYS A 229 1.28 8.41 -0.58
CA LYS A 229 2.08 8.86 -1.72
C LYS A 229 2.47 7.65 -2.56
N ALA A 230 2.51 7.84 -3.88
CA ALA A 230 3.00 6.80 -4.77
C ALA A 230 4.42 6.37 -4.39
N SER A 231 4.74 5.07 -4.50
CA SER A 231 6.07 4.53 -4.19
C SER A 231 7.16 5.22 -5.01
N ALA A 232 8.42 5.14 -4.55
CA ALA A 232 9.57 5.76 -5.21
C ALA A 232 9.70 5.28 -6.66
N GLU A 233 9.50 3.99 -6.90
CA GLU A 233 9.52 3.38 -8.23
C GLU A 233 8.44 3.98 -9.14
N ARG A 234 7.23 4.13 -8.64
CA ARG A 234 6.11 4.74 -9.40
C ARG A 234 6.34 6.22 -9.67
N ARG A 235 6.90 6.95 -8.72
CA ARG A 235 7.26 8.37 -8.92
C ARG A 235 8.31 8.50 -10.01
N LEU A 236 9.36 7.67 -9.98
CA LEU A 236 10.40 7.63 -11.00
C LEU A 236 9.83 7.33 -12.38
N LEU A 237 8.97 6.30 -12.51
CA LEU A 237 8.32 5.97 -13.78
C LEU A 237 7.47 7.12 -14.33
N LYS A 238 6.73 7.81 -13.47
CA LYS A 238 5.94 9.00 -13.83
C LYS A 238 6.83 10.14 -14.34
N LYS A 239 7.96 10.43 -13.66
CA LYS A 239 8.89 11.46 -14.10
C LYS A 239 9.55 11.14 -15.43
N ARG A 240 9.92 9.87 -15.65
CA ARG A 240 10.41 9.43 -16.96
C ARG A 240 9.38 9.67 -18.06
N LEU A 241 8.11 9.34 -17.80
CA LEU A 241 7.02 9.59 -18.75
C LEU A 241 6.87 11.08 -19.03
N GLU A 242 6.81 11.92 -18.00
CA GLU A 242 6.73 13.38 -18.11
C GLU A 242 7.89 13.96 -18.94
N PHE A 243 9.12 13.51 -18.68
CA PHE A 243 10.29 13.90 -19.44
C PHE A 243 10.14 13.55 -20.93
N ASN A 244 9.76 12.30 -21.24
CA ASN A 244 9.60 11.84 -22.61
C ASN A 244 8.49 12.61 -23.37
N GLU A 245 7.37 12.88 -22.71
CA GLU A 245 6.26 13.64 -23.28
C GLU A 245 6.67 15.08 -23.55
N LYS A 246 7.29 15.77 -22.61
CA LYS A 246 7.81 17.12 -22.81
C LYS A 246 8.84 17.19 -23.92
N VAL A 247 9.79 16.24 -23.99
CA VAL A 247 10.77 16.21 -25.08
C VAL A 247 10.10 15.98 -26.42
N ARG A 248 9.06 15.13 -26.49
CA ARG A 248 8.29 14.91 -27.72
C ARG A 248 7.55 16.17 -28.15
N GLU A 249 6.95 16.88 -27.22
CA GLU A 249 6.20 18.11 -27.46
C GLU A 249 7.10 19.25 -27.95
N TYR A 250 8.19 19.55 -27.23
CA TYR A 250 9.01 20.73 -27.50
C TYR A 250 10.13 20.50 -28.55
N TYR A 251 10.65 19.28 -28.66
CA TYR A 251 11.75 18.97 -29.58
C TYR A 251 11.33 18.13 -30.78
N ASN A 252 10.06 17.68 -30.80
CA ASN A 252 9.49 16.79 -31.80
C ASN A 252 10.32 15.51 -32.05
N ILE A 253 10.88 14.95 -30.95
CA ILE A 253 11.60 13.68 -30.99
C ILE A 253 11.11 12.73 -29.90
N ALA A 254 11.12 11.43 -30.21
CA ALA A 254 10.93 10.39 -29.23
C ALA A 254 12.30 9.89 -28.72
N VAL A 255 12.74 10.34 -27.54
CA VAL A 255 14.01 9.91 -26.93
C VAL A 255 13.98 8.48 -26.41
N ALA A 256 12.79 7.94 -26.14
CA ALA A 256 12.57 6.54 -25.83
C ALA A 256 11.83 5.85 -26.98
N GLN A 257 12.03 4.54 -27.11
CA GLN A 257 11.40 3.67 -28.12
C GLN A 257 10.58 2.57 -27.44
N LEU A 258 9.76 1.85 -28.22
CA LEU A 258 9.01 0.67 -27.80
C LEU A 258 7.97 0.98 -26.71
N ASP A 259 7.07 1.92 -26.99
CA ASP A 259 6.08 2.42 -26.02
C ASP A 259 5.21 1.29 -25.43
N THR A 260 4.79 0.30 -26.22
CA THR A 260 3.96 -0.83 -25.76
C THR A 260 4.76 -1.80 -24.90
N GLU A 261 5.96 -2.15 -25.34
CA GLU A 261 6.87 -3.07 -24.65
C GLU A 261 7.36 -2.44 -23.34
N THR A 262 7.61 -1.12 -23.31
CA THR A 262 8.01 -0.42 -22.09
C THR A 262 6.91 -0.44 -21.02
N LEU A 263 5.64 -0.43 -21.39
CA LEU A 263 4.53 -0.59 -20.43
C LEU A 263 4.55 -1.97 -19.75
N THR A 264 4.86 -3.01 -20.51
CA THR A 264 4.98 -4.36 -19.97
C THR A 264 6.15 -4.49 -19.01
N VAL A 265 7.31 -3.93 -19.36
CA VAL A 265 8.50 -3.89 -18.51
C VAL A 265 8.24 -3.08 -17.24
N ALA A 266 7.61 -1.90 -17.37
CA ALA A 266 7.29 -1.02 -16.23
C ALA A 266 6.41 -1.71 -15.17
N LYS A 267 5.50 -2.60 -15.57
CA LYS A 267 4.69 -3.38 -14.64
C LYS A 267 5.50 -4.36 -13.78
N ASN A 268 6.68 -4.74 -14.23
CA ASN A 268 7.58 -5.64 -13.51
C ASN A 268 8.51 -4.91 -12.54
N ILE A 269 8.58 -3.57 -12.61
CA ILE A 269 9.38 -2.77 -11.68
C ILE A 269 8.62 -2.68 -10.35
N ARG A 270 9.15 -3.35 -9.34
CA ARG A 270 8.58 -3.44 -8.00
C ARG A 270 9.64 -3.08 -6.97
N LYS A 271 9.18 -2.59 -5.80
CA LYS A 271 10.08 -2.33 -4.67
C LYS A 271 10.83 -3.60 -4.29
N LEU A 272 12.14 -3.45 -4.06
CA LEU A 272 12.98 -4.54 -3.55
C LEU A 272 12.69 -4.77 -2.07
N LEU A 273 12.12 -5.93 -1.73
CA LEU A 273 11.68 -6.26 -0.37
C LEU A 273 12.70 -7.12 0.39
N ILE A 274 13.48 -7.92 -0.32
CA ILE A 274 14.37 -8.93 0.26
C ILE A 274 15.79 -8.68 -0.23
N ASN A 275 16.73 -8.69 0.71
CA ASN A 275 18.14 -8.45 0.43
C ASN A 275 18.83 -9.71 -0.14
N THR A 276 18.45 -10.07 -1.38
CA THR A 276 19.08 -11.17 -2.13
C THR A 276 19.53 -10.71 -3.51
N ASN A 277 20.55 -11.36 -4.05
CA ASN A 277 21.05 -11.07 -5.39
C ASN A 277 19.99 -11.30 -6.48
N ASP A 278 19.15 -12.34 -6.34
CA ASP A 278 18.13 -12.65 -7.33
C ASP A 278 17.02 -11.60 -7.34
N ALA A 279 16.52 -11.19 -6.16
CA ALA A 279 15.56 -10.11 -6.06
C ALA A 279 16.12 -8.77 -6.58
N PHE A 280 17.40 -8.48 -6.34
CA PHE A 280 18.07 -7.32 -6.90
C PHE A 280 18.15 -7.36 -8.43
N LYS A 281 18.50 -8.52 -8.99
CA LYS A 281 18.52 -8.76 -10.43
C LYS A 281 17.14 -8.53 -11.07
N ASP A 282 16.08 -9.03 -10.42
CA ASP A 282 14.70 -8.88 -10.90
C ASP A 282 14.23 -7.41 -10.94
N LEU A 283 14.84 -6.53 -10.16
CA LEU A 283 14.61 -5.10 -10.23
C LEU A 283 15.53 -4.39 -11.25
N ILE A 284 16.84 -4.68 -11.20
CA ILE A 284 17.85 -3.94 -12.00
C ILE A 284 17.71 -4.20 -13.49
N ILE A 285 17.38 -5.42 -13.92
CA ILE A 285 17.23 -5.74 -15.34
C ILE A 285 16.08 -4.94 -15.98
N PRO A 286 14.84 -4.97 -15.48
CA PRO A 286 13.75 -4.17 -16.02
C PRO A 286 14.03 -2.65 -15.98
N LEU A 287 14.68 -2.18 -14.91
CA LEU A 287 15.11 -0.78 -14.85
C LEU A 287 16.09 -0.45 -15.99
N ASN A 288 17.10 -1.27 -16.22
CA ASN A 288 18.06 -1.05 -17.31
C ASN A 288 17.38 -1.13 -18.69
N GLU A 289 16.49 -2.10 -18.92
CA GLU A 289 15.72 -2.18 -20.17
C GLU A 289 14.95 -0.88 -20.44
N LEU A 290 14.27 -0.37 -19.40
CA LEU A 290 13.42 0.81 -19.54
C LEU A 290 14.21 2.12 -19.64
N PHE A 291 15.27 2.29 -18.86
CA PHE A 291 15.97 3.57 -18.74
C PHE A 291 17.21 3.68 -19.63
N VAL A 292 17.79 2.56 -20.06
CA VAL A 292 19.02 2.53 -20.87
C VAL A 292 18.77 1.92 -22.25
N GLU A 293 18.23 0.71 -22.34
CA GLU A 293 18.09 0.00 -23.62
C GLU A 293 16.97 0.60 -24.49
N ALA A 294 15.94 1.16 -23.88
CA ALA A 294 14.87 1.86 -24.58
C ALA A 294 15.27 3.23 -25.14
N ILE A 295 16.52 3.69 -24.99
CA ILE A 295 17.00 4.95 -25.59
C ILE A 295 16.92 4.87 -27.10
N ASN A 296 16.23 5.82 -27.74
CA ASN A 296 16.02 5.87 -29.19
C ASN A 296 17.22 6.49 -29.94
N ASN A 297 18.24 5.69 -30.14
CA ASN A 297 19.46 6.12 -30.80
C ASN A 297 19.23 6.74 -32.19
N LYS A 298 18.24 6.22 -32.95
CA LYS A 298 17.93 6.71 -34.30
C LYS A 298 17.37 8.13 -34.28
N ALA A 299 16.37 8.36 -33.43
CA ALA A 299 15.72 9.67 -33.32
C ALA A 299 16.67 10.74 -32.78
N ILE A 300 17.43 10.43 -31.72
CA ILE A 300 18.41 11.35 -31.15
C ILE A 300 19.52 11.67 -32.15
N SER A 301 20.11 10.65 -32.80
CA SER A 301 21.19 10.87 -33.81
C SER A 301 20.69 11.67 -35.00
N LYS A 302 19.45 11.46 -35.46
CA LYS A 302 18.84 12.24 -36.54
C LYS A 302 18.70 13.71 -36.13
N ASN A 303 18.12 14.00 -35.01
CA ASN A 303 17.91 15.36 -34.48
C ASN A 303 19.25 16.11 -34.31
N LEU A 304 20.28 15.46 -33.73
CA LEU A 304 21.59 16.05 -33.57
C LEU A 304 22.26 16.34 -34.91
N LYS A 305 22.15 15.46 -35.92
CA LYS A 305 22.73 15.68 -37.27
C LYS A 305 22.05 16.82 -38.04
N GLU A 306 20.76 17.02 -37.82
CA GLU A 306 19.97 18.08 -38.42
C GLU A 306 20.29 19.45 -37.77
N LYS A 307 20.35 19.51 -36.45
CA LYS A 307 20.61 20.76 -35.72
C LYS A 307 22.11 21.14 -35.67
N TYR A 308 23.00 20.14 -35.61
CA TYR A 308 24.46 20.31 -35.43
C TYR A 308 25.25 19.47 -36.45
N PRO A 309 25.32 19.90 -37.73
CA PRO A 309 25.96 19.13 -38.79
C PRO A 309 27.45 18.84 -38.54
N GLU A 310 28.13 19.65 -37.74
CA GLU A 310 29.53 19.50 -37.36
C GLU A 310 29.78 18.26 -36.49
N LEU A 311 28.77 17.77 -35.80
CA LEU A 311 28.87 16.60 -34.89
C LEU A 311 28.83 15.25 -35.65
N ARG A 312 28.65 15.23 -36.96
CA ARG A 312 28.44 13.99 -37.75
C ARG A 312 29.51 12.91 -37.53
N GLU A 313 30.77 13.29 -37.42
CA GLU A 313 31.85 12.34 -37.17
C GLU A 313 31.84 11.79 -35.75
N GLU A 314 31.60 12.64 -34.77
CA GLU A 314 31.52 12.27 -33.36
C GLU A 314 30.34 11.30 -33.10
N LEU A 315 29.23 11.51 -33.76
CA LEU A 315 28.01 10.69 -33.62
C LEU A 315 28.17 9.27 -34.15
N LYS A 316 29.16 8.96 -34.98
CA LYS A 316 29.39 7.60 -35.49
C LYS A 316 29.71 6.60 -34.40
N ASN A 317 30.35 7.06 -33.32
CA ASN A 317 30.86 6.23 -32.24
C ASN A 317 30.03 6.34 -30.93
N LYS A 318 28.99 7.18 -30.90
CA LYS A 318 28.14 7.37 -29.71
C LYS A 318 26.80 6.63 -29.80
N LYS A 319 26.46 5.87 -28.79
CA LYS A 319 25.19 5.13 -28.67
C LYS A 319 24.70 5.13 -27.22
N GLY A 320 23.42 4.83 -27.01
CA GLY A 320 22.81 4.69 -25.71
C GLY A 320 22.99 5.93 -24.85
N ILE A 321 23.43 5.74 -23.62
CA ILE A 321 23.59 6.82 -22.63
C ILE A 321 24.50 7.93 -23.13
N LYS A 322 25.63 7.61 -23.83
CA LYS A 322 26.56 8.61 -24.34
C LYS A 322 25.95 9.49 -25.45
N LEU A 323 25.03 8.95 -26.24
CA LEU A 323 24.31 9.71 -27.25
C LEU A 323 23.24 10.60 -26.60
N LEU A 324 22.51 10.09 -25.63
CA LEU A 324 21.55 10.87 -24.83
C LEU A 324 22.25 12.00 -24.07
N GLN A 325 23.43 11.73 -23.49
CA GLN A 325 24.25 12.71 -22.80
C GLN A 325 24.62 13.89 -23.73
N LEU A 326 25.12 13.61 -24.92
CA LEU A 326 25.45 14.65 -25.89
C LEU A 326 24.23 15.47 -26.29
N TRP A 327 23.08 14.82 -26.47
CA TRP A 327 21.83 15.52 -26.77
C TRP A 327 21.38 16.44 -25.61
N LEU A 328 21.51 15.99 -24.38
CA LEU A 328 21.21 16.80 -23.17
C LEU A 328 22.19 17.98 -23.06
N GLU A 329 23.50 17.78 -23.28
CA GLU A 329 24.52 18.86 -23.28
C GLU A 329 24.20 19.98 -24.27
N LYS A 330 23.56 19.67 -25.40
CA LYS A 330 23.18 20.64 -26.44
C LYS A 330 21.81 21.31 -26.16
N ASN A 331 21.01 20.77 -25.26
CA ASN A 331 19.64 21.24 -25.04
C ASN A 331 19.34 21.61 -23.55
N THR A 332 20.37 21.64 -22.70
CA THR A 332 20.24 22.07 -21.29
C THR A 332 21.15 23.26 -21.00
N ASP A 333 20.70 24.14 -20.10
CA ASP A 333 21.46 25.27 -19.62
C ASP A 333 21.77 25.13 -18.12
N LYS A 334 22.96 25.58 -17.72
CA LYS A 334 23.34 25.78 -16.30
C LYS A 334 23.44 24.53 -15.45
N ILE A 335 23.58 23.34 -16.04
CA ILE A 335 23.82 22.08 -15.31
C ILE A 335 25.02 21.34 -15.88
N ASP A 336 25.68 20.56 -15.04
CA ASP A 336 26.70 19.61 -15.46
C ASP A 336 26.04 18.28 -15.84
N VAL A 337 25.73 18.13 -17.13
CA VAL A 337 25.07 16.93 -17.66
C VAL A 337 25.87 15.64 -17.36
N ASN A 338 27.22 15.72 -17.33
CA ASN A 338 28.05 14.56 -17.02
C ASN A 338 27.79 14.05 -15.60
N LYS A 339 27.62 14.96 -14.66
CA LYS A 339 27.34 14.64 -13.27
C LYS A 339 25.90 14.13 -13.12
N GLU A 340 24.94 14.83 -13.70
CA GLU A 340 23.52 14.51 -13.53
C GLU A 340 23.12 13.18 -14.19
N ILE A 341 23.70 12.81 -15.33
CA ILE A 341 23.40 11.56 -16.04
C ILE A 341 24.12 10.33 -15.46
N ALA A 342 25.05 10.52 -14.52
CA ALA A 342 25.84 9.45 -13.93
C ALA A 342 25.00 8.27 -13.40
N PRO A 343 23.80 8.45 -12.82
CA PRO A 343 22.95 7.34 -12.36
C PRO A 343 22.60 6.32 -13.44
N LEU A 344 22.47 6.73 -14.72
CA LEU A 344 22.23 5.79 -15.83
C LEU A 344 23.43 4.90 -16.11
N PHE A 345 24.65 5.43 -15.98
CA PHE A 345 25.87 4.62 -16.10
C PHE A 345 26.00 3.64 -14.93
N VAL A 346 25.66 4.07 -13.71
CA VAL A 346 25.63 3.17 -12.54
C VAL A 346 24.61 2.07 -12.75
N LEU A 347 23.40 2.38 -13.21
CA LEU A 347 22.37 1.38 -13.52
C LEU A 347 22.87 0.35 -14.56
N TYR A 348 23.54 0.81 -15.61
CA TYR A 348 24.12 -0.07 -16.60
C TYR A 348 25.18 -1.01 -15.99
N ASP A 349 26.08 -0.50 -15.15
CA ASP A 349 27.10 -1.28 -14.48
C ASP A 349 26.50 -2.27 -13.47
N LEU A 350 25.48 -1.88 -12.69
CA LEU A 350 24.75 -2.78 -11.80
C LEU A 350 24.03 -3.90 -12.57
N ARG A 351 23.53 -3.62 -13.77
CA ARG A 351 23.00 -4.66 -14.67
C ARG A 351 24.10 -5.66 -15.07
N LEU A 352 25.32 -5.20 -15.34
CA LEU A 352 26.45 -6.09 -15.63
C LEU A 352 26.79 -6.96 -14.42
N VAL A 353 26.85 -6.39 -13.21
CA VAL A 353 27.05 -7.12 -11.95
C VAL A 353 25.99 -8.20 -11.74
N SER A 354 24.73 -7.93 -12.14
CA SER A 354 23.59 -8.82 -11.87
C SER A 354 23.38 -9.90 -12.93
N ALA A 355 23.73 -9.62 -14.22
CA ALA A 355 23.32 -10.46 -15.34
C ALA A 355 24.48 -11.23 -16.00
N HIS A 356 25.74 -10.85 -15.74
CA HIS A 356 26.90 -11.50 -16.34
C HIS A 356 27.66 -12.39 -15.37
N LEU A 357 28.24 -13.46 -15.91
CA LEU A 357 29.18 -14.30 -15.18
C LEU A 357 30.54 -13.59 -15.13
N TYR A 358 30.81 -12.92 -14.02
CA TYR A 358 32.12 -12.40 -13.68
C TYR A 358 32.82 -13.33 -12.68
N SER A 359 34.14 -13.23 -12.56
CA SER A 359 34.80 -13.75 -11.35
C SER A 359 34.28 -12.98 -10.14
N GLU A 360 34.28 -13.63 -8.98
CA GLU A 360 33.77 -13.03 -7.73
C GLU A 360 34.48 -11.69 -7.44
N ASP A 361 35.81 -11.68 -7.54
CA ASP A 361 36.65 -10.47 -7.36
C ASP A 361 36.20 -9.31 -8.30
N SER A 362 36.03 -9.58 -9.60
CA SER A 362 35.64 -8.53 -10.58
C SER A 362 34.23 -8.01 -10.35
N ARG A 363 33.34 -8.87 -9.85
CA ARG A 363 31.98 -8.50 -9.48
C ARG A 363 31.95 -7.59 -8.26
N GLU A 364 32.74 -7.93 -7.24
CA GLU A 364 32.88 -7.13 -6.02
C GLU A 364 33.48 -5.76 -6.30
N GLU A 365 34.57 -5.69 -7.10
CA GLU A 365 35.19 -4.43 -7.52
C GLU A 365 34.20 -3.52 -8.28
N LEU A 366 33.41 -4.09 -9.20
CA LEU A 366 32.43 -3.32 -9.95
C LEU A 366 31.29 -2.84 -9.06
N LEU A 367 30.80 -3.67 -8.12
CA LEU A 367 29.78 -3.29 -7.15
C LEU A 367 30.28 -2.18 -6.22
N ALA A 368 31.50 -2.30 -5.68
CA ALA A 368 32.13 -1.27 -4.85
C ALA A 368 32.24 0.07 -5.57
N SER A 369 32.66 0.04 -6.86
CA SER A 369 32.68 1.24 -7.72
C SER A 369 31.28 1.85 -7.90
N CYS A 370 30.24 1.03 -8.09
CA CYS A 370 28.87 1.51 -8.16
C CYS A 370 28.41 2.16 -6.84
N CYS A 371 28.71 1.54 -5.70
CA CYS A 371 28.40 2.08 -4.37
C CYS A 371 29.04 3.44 -4.14
N THR A 372 30.34 3.58 -4.44
CA THR A 372 31.05 4.86 -4.34
C THR A 372 30.40 5.96 -5.19
N ARG A 373 30.03 5.64 -6.44
CA ARG A 373 29.38 6.58 -7.37
C ARG A 373 27.96 6.95 -6.94
N LEU A 374 27.29 6.09 -6.18
CA LEU A 374 26.01 6.39 -5.53
C LEU A 374 26.17 7.23 -4.26
N GLY A 375 27.37 7.36 -3.72
CA GLY A 375 27.67 8.01 -2.44
C GLY A 375 27.47 7.10 -1.23
N LEU A 376 27.54 5.79 -1.45
CA LEU A 376 27.52 4.76 -0.42
C LEU A 376 28.96 4.33 -0.07
N GLU A 377 29.10 3.61 1.05
CA GLU A 377 30.37 2.95 1.40
C GLU A 377 30.73 1.89 0.35
N GLU A 378 32.02 1.75 0.04
CA GLU A 378 32.50 0.73 -0.90
C GLU A 378 32.16 -0.70 -0.47
N SER A 379 32.07 -0.92 0.83
CA SER A 379 31.73 -2.20 1.47
C SER A 379 30.22 -2.47 1.57
N GLU A 380 29.36 -1.58 1.03
CA GLU A 380 27.91 -1.77 1.11
C GLU A 380 27.47 -3.01 0.31
N GLN A 381 26.83 -3.95 1.00
CA GLN A 381 26.34 -5.20 0.44
C GLN A 381 24.81 -5.34 0.54
N ASN A 382 24.14 -4.35 1.14
CA ASN A 382 22.69 -4.36 1.22
C ASN A 382 22.09 -3.88 -0.10
N TYR A 383 21.61 -4.82 -0.89
CA TYR A 383 20.97 -4.55 -2.19
C TYR A 383 19.76 -3.64 -2.08
N ILE A 384 19.01 -3.65 -0.96
CA ILE A 384 17.88 -2.74 -0.75
C ILE A 384 18.38 -1.30 -0.64
N THR A 385 19.45 -1.06 0.12
CA THR A 385 20.08 0.26 0.25
C THR A 385 20.59 0.76 -1.10
N ILE A 386 21.27 -0.10 -1.86
CA ILE A 386 21.82 0.23 -3.20
C ILE A 386 20.67 0.57 -4.16
N ALA A 387 19.61 -0.26 -4.22
CA ALA A 387 18.47 -0.05 -5.08
C ALA A 387 17.72 1.25 -4.76
N ASN A 388 17.40 1.50 -3.50
CA ASN A 388 16.70 2.70 -3.05
C ASN A 388 17.50 3.97 -3.37
N THR A 389 18.83 3.92 -3.17
CA THR A 389 19.73 5.04 -3.49
C THR A 389 19.79 5.30 -5.00
N LEU A 390 19.88 4.24 -5.82
CA LEU A 390 19.82 4.35 -7.27
C LEU A 390 18.51 4.97 -7.75
N ILE A 391 17.35 4.46 -7.27
CA ILE A 391 16.03 4.98 -7.64
C ILE A 391 15.92 6.46 -7.29
N LYS A 392 16.35 6.86 -6.10
CA LYS A 392 16.40 8.25 -5.68
C LYS A 392 17.27 9.11 -6.60
N LYS A 393 18.46 8.63 -6.97
CA LYS A 393 19.37 9.35 -7.89
C LYS A 393 18.80 9.48 -9.29
N LEU A 394 18.13 8.45 -9.81
CA LEU A 394 17.43 8.51 -11.10
C LEU A 394 16.24 9.49 -11.04
N ASP A 395 15.51 9.54 -9.96
CA ASP A 395 14.40 10.47 -9.72
C ASP A 395 14.90 11.93 -9.70
N GLU A 396 15.97 12.22 -8.95
CA GLU A 396 16.65 13.51 -8.90
C GLU A 396 17.18 13.93 -10.28
N MET A 397 17.75 13.01 -11.04
CA MET A 397 18.24 13.23 -12.40
C MET A 397 17.12 13.72 -13.36
N TYR A 398 15.97 13.06 -13.34
CA TYR A 398 14.83 13.48 -14.18
C TYR A 398 14.28 14.84 -13.74
N ASP A 399 14.21 15.14 -12.46
CA ASP A 399 13.83 16.47 -11.97
C ASP A 399 14.77 17.55 -12.52
N MET A 400 16.08 17.30 -12.49
CA MET A 400 17.06 18.24 -12.99
C MET A 400 16.90 18.45 -14.51
N PHE A 401 16.70 17.40 -15.30
CA PHE A 401 16.50 17.54 -16.75
C PHE A 401 15.16 18.20 -17.08
N ILE A 402 14.08 17.84 -16.42
CA ILE A 402 12.78 18.49 -16.62
C ILE A 402 12.85 19.99 -16.29
N LYS A 403 13.60 20.37 -15.27
CA LYS A 403 13.75 21.77 -14.85
C LYS A 403 14.65 22.59 -15.77
N HIS A 404 15.73 22.02 -16.31
CA HIS A 404 16.81 22.73 -16.98
C HIS A 404 16.90 22.50 -18.50
N LEU A 405 16.03 21.67 -19.09
CA LEU A 405 15.87 21.65 -20.53
C LEU A 405 15.37 22.99 -21.03
N CYS A 406 15.97 23.47 -22.15
CA CYS A 406 15.56 24.71 -22.80
C CYS A 406 14.23 24.50 -23.52
N TRP A 407 13.14 24.69 -22.82
CA TRP A 407 11.79 24.63 -23.36
C TRP A 407 11.52 25.89 -24.19
N LYS A 408 11.94 25.93 -25.46
CA LYS A 408 11.61 27.03 -26.37
C LYS A 408 10.20 26.83 -26.88
N ASN A 409 9.34 27.84 -26.71
CA ASN A 409 8.04 27.86 -27.39
C ASN A 409 8.30 27.95 -28.88
N ALA A 410 7.65 27.08 -29.67
CA ALA A 410 7.70 27.09 -31.12
C ALA A 410 7.22 28.41 -31.77
N GLU A 411 6.64 29.32 -30.99
CA GLU A 411 6.11 30.61 -31.42
C GLU A 411 7.16 31.71 -31.47
N GLU A 412 8.36 31.56 -30.89
CA GLU A 412 9.42 32.58 -30.95
C GLU A 412 10.37 32.47 -32.13
N GLU A 413 10.34 31.38 -32.92
CA GLU A 413 11.19 31.25 -34.10
C GLU A 413 10.64 32.01 -35.34
N ASP A 414 9.32 32.30 -35.39
CA ASP A 414 8.69 33.03 -36.50
C ASP A 414 8.80 34.58 -36.41
N GLU A 415 9.18 35.14 -35.25
CA GLU A 415 9.35 36.59 -35.06
C GLU A 415 10.77 37.09 -35.36
N ASN A 416 11.78 36.20 -35.43
CA ASN A 416 13.17 36.60 -35.73
C ASN A 416 13.58 36.42 -37.20
N GLU A 417 12.70 35.94 -38.07
CA GLU A 417 12.92 35.84 -39.55
C GLU A 417 12.10 36.87 -40.34
N LYS A 418 11.54 37.87 -39.73
CA LYS A 418 10.93 39.06 -40.36
C LYS A 418 11.80 40.27 -40.05
#